data_4e66517e23586a4e23f7c542de89aaed
#
_entry.id   4e66517e23586a4e23f7c542de89aaed
#
_cell.length_a   1.000
_cell.length_b   1.000
_cell.length_c   1.000
_cell.angle_alpha   90.00
_cell.angle_beta   90.00
_cell.angle_gamma   90.00
#
_symmetry.space_group_name_H-M   'P 1'
#
loop_
_entity.id
_entity.type
_entity.pdbx_description
1 polymer ?
#
loop_
_entity_poly.entity_id
_entity_poly.type
_entity_poly.pdbx_seq_one_letter_code
_entity_poly.pdbx_strand_id
1 'polypeptide(L)'
;MGDLSIRLRRSSPGLLALPWLEPLEGWPPDAADFRDLPVGPSRHTVRFINADGVLYALKELPTRIARKEYQALRDLEARTLPAVAAVGLVEQPAGGNAIVVTEFLDHSWQYRRLFQRLPRLARHRERLLDAMAILLVDLHRAGVFWGDCSLANTLFKRDGQALQAFLVDAETSEVHPRLSDGQRSLDLGILVDNVTGDLLDLAVALGGSSDEVDEHIEAASSVATRYQQLWDELTHEEVFAVDERYRVASRVRRLNDLGFAVDEVELEPAGGDASRLRLEVCVANRRFHVEELRRLTGLVVGEGQAMVLVADLRAYQARLEREAPGSGSDLTIGDRWLAEAFRPGVARAVRALGGDVDPIQAYCDLLEVRWLLSERAGRDVGDDAALTALASRTAPADSAAEMAVVEAPTGTFPPLREI
;
A
#
# COMPACT_ATOMS: atom_id res chain seq x y z
N MET A 1 0.89 -37.89 19.19
CA MET A 1 -0.01 -36.75 19.44
C MET A 1 0.89 -35.54 19.57
N GLY A 2 0.78 -34.56 18.67
CA GLY A 2 1.54 -33.32 18.80
C GLY A 2 0.99 -32.49 19.95
N ASP A 3 1.85 -31.78 20.64
CA ASP A 3 1.43 -30.86 21.69
C ASP A 3 0.99 -29.52 21.07
N LEU A 4 0.09 -28.78 21.74
CA LEU A 4 -0.26 -27.42 21.36
C LEU A 4 1.02 -26.55 21.37
N SER A 5 1.30 -25.90 20.23
CA SER A 5 2.43 -24.95 20.14
C SER A 5 1.91 -23.55 19.77
N ILE A 6 2.12 -22.60 20.65
CA ILE A 6 1.72 -21.20 20.46
C ILE A 6 2.98 -20.33 20.34
N ARG A 7 3.12 -19.63 19.21
CA ARG A 7 4.16 -18.65 18.97
C ARG A 7 3.52 -17.30 18.69
N LEU A 8 3.57 -16.39 19.61
CA LEU A 8 3.09 -15.01 19.45
C LEU A 8 4.25 -14.04 19.57
N ARG A 9 4.31 -13.09 18.68
CA ARG A 9 5.35 -12.04 18.64
C ARG A 9 5.03 -10.86 19.56
N ARG A 10 3.75 -10.73 19.92
CA ARG A 10 3.26 -9.74 20.87
C ARG A 10 2.61 -10.47 22.04
N SER A 11 2.95 -10.09 23.24
CA SER A 11 2.26 -10.59 24.43
C SER A 11 0.95 -9.82 24.57
N SER A 12 -0.13 -10.41 24.06
CA SER A 12 -1.49 -9.92 24.22
C SER A 12 -2.24 -10.90 25.14
N PRO A 13 -2.67 -10.49 26.35
CA PRO A 13 -3.47 -11.34 27.20
C PRO A 13 -4.75 -11.85 26.53
N GLY A 14 -5.40 -10.99 25.72
CA GLY A 14 -6.58 -11.36 24.94
C GLY A 14 -6.31 -12.48 23.94
N LEU A 15 -5.17 -12.45 23.22
CA LEU A 15 -4.80 -13.53 22.33
C LEU A 15 -4.45 -14.82 23.08
N LEU A 16 -3.80 -14.74 24.23
CA LEU A 16 -3.43 -15.92 25.02
C LEU A 16 -4.64 -16.63 25.63
N ALA A 17 -5.74 -15.93 25.88
CA ALA A 17 -6.96 -16.47 26.46
C ALA A 17 -7.87 -17.22 25.47
N LEU A 18 -7.55 -17.20 24.18
CA LEU A 18 -8.37 -17.83 23.15
C LEU A 18 -8.36 -19.36 23.20
N PRO A 19 -9.41 -20.03 22.71
CA PRO A 19 -9.55 -21.49 22.79
C PRO A 19 -8.73 -22.21 21.70
N TRP A 20 -7.44 -22.06 21.70
CA TRP A 20 -6.50 -22.55 20.68
C TRP A 20 -6.50 -24.07 20.48
N LEU A 21 -7.08 -24.84 21.42
CA LEU A 21 -7.19 -26.30 21.30
C LEU A 21 -8.29 -26.72 20.34
N GLU A 22 -9.25 -25.86 20.07
CA GLU A 22 -10.40 -26.12 19.22
C GLU A 22 -10.19 -25.60 17.79
N PRO A 23 -10.73 -26.28 16.75
CA PRO A 23 -10.77 -25.73 15.40
C PRO A 23 -11.49 -24.37 15.37
N LEU A 24 -11.05 -23.47 14.50
CA LEU A 24 -11.57 -22.11 14.42
C LEU A 24 -13.09 -22.04 14.16
N GLU A 25 -13.64 -22.99 13.42
CA GLU A 25 -15.09 -23.11 13.19
C GLU A 25 -15.87 -23.47 14.46
N GLY A 26 -15.25 -24.24 15.36
CA GLY A 26 -15.87 -24.69 16.61
C GLY A 26 -15.87 -23.65 17.73
N TRP A 27 -15.25 -22.50 17.55
CA TRP A 27 -15.19 -21.48 18.60
C TRP A 27 -16.59 -20.93 18.90
N PRO A 28 -17.05 -20.96 20.17
CA PRO A 28 -18.33 -20.40 20.52
C PRO A 28 -18.36 -18.87 20.33
N PRO A 29 -19.54 -18.27 20.11
CA PRO A 29 -19.66 -16.85 19.83
C PRO A 29 -19.12 -15.91 20.93
N ASP A 30 -19.06 -16.41 22.16
CA ASP A 30 -18.55 -15.69 23.34
C ASP A 30 -17.06 -15.96 23.63
N ALA A 31 -16.41 -16.80 22.84
CA ALA A 31 -14.99 -17.13 23.01
C ALA A 31 -14.04 -15.96 22.70
N ALA A 32 -14.48 -15.02 21.87
CA ALA A 32 -13.73 -13.85 21.47
C ALA A 32 -14.66 -12.70 21.07
N ASP A 33 -14.17 -11.49 21.03
CA ASP A 33 -14.87 -10.33 20.41
C ASP A 33 -14.76 -10.44 18.89
N PHE A 34 -15.62 -11.29 18.30
CA PHE A 34 -15.65 -11.50 16.86
C PHE A 34 -16.14 -10.27 16.11
N ARG A 35 -15.54 -10.01 14.97
CA ARG A 35 -15.95 -8.95 14.04
C ARG A 35 -16.40 -9.57 12.73
N ASP A 36 -17.61 -9.24 12.32
CA ASP A 36 -18.14 -9.66 11.02
C ASP A 36 -17.61 -8.72 9.93
N LEU A 37 -16.52 -9.14 9.30
CA LEU A 37 -15.90 -8.42 8.20
C LEU A 37 -16.01 -9.26 6.92
N PRO A 38 -16.22 -8.63 5.76
CA PRO A 38 -16.30 -9.36 4.50
C PRO A 38 -14.97 -10.06 4.21
N VAL A 39 -15.04 -11.37 4.03
CA VAL A 39 -13.94 -12.21 3.55
C VAL A 39 -14.17 -12.43 2.06
N GLY A 40 -13.12 -12.32 1.24
CA GLY A 40 -13.16 -12.77 -0.15
C GLY A 40 -13.35 -14.28 -0.24
N PRO A 41 -13.56 -14.83 -1.45
CA PRO A 41 -13.61 -16.27 -1.64
C PRO A 41 -12.35 -16.91 -1.05
N SER A 42 -12.50 -17.72 -0.01
CA SER A 42 -11.38 -18.40 0.66
C SER A 42 -11.66 -19.89 0.77
N ARG A 43 -10.64 -20.72 0.51
CA ARG A 43 -10.69 -22.18 0.75
C ARG A 43 -10.51 -22.52 2.22
N HIS A 44 -10.15 -21.53 3.03
CA HIS A 44 -9.76 -21.67 4.42
C HIS A 44 -10.69 -20.88 5.32
N THR A 45 -10.90 -21.37 6.54
CA THR A 45 -11.66 -20.64 7.55
C THR A 45 -10.88 -19.42 7.98
N VAL A 46 -11.49 -18.24 7.83
CA VAL A 46 -10.97 -16.96 8.26
C VAL A 46 -11.95 -16.31 9.24
N ARG A 47 -11.47 -15.87 10.39
CA ARG A 47 -12.25 -15.09 11.37
C ARG A 47 -11.49 -13.86 11.81
N PHE A 48 -12.23 -12.81 12.11
CA PHE A 48 -11.68 -11.58 12.68
C PHE A 48 -12.07 -11.44 14.14
N ILE A 49 -11.11 -11.06 14.96
CA ILE A 49 -11.31 -10.86 16.39
C ILE A 49 -10.67 -9.55 16.85
N ASN A 50 -11.29 -8.90 17.81
CA ASN A 50 -10.64 -7.81 18.54
C ASN A 50 -10.08 -8.37 19.86
N ALA A 51 -8.78 -8.25 20.08
CA ALA A 51 -8.12 -8.61 21.30
C ALA A 51 -7.29 -7.42 21.80
N ASP A 52 -7.56 -6.99 23.04
CA ASP A 52 -6.88 -5.85 23.68
C ASP A 52 -6.91 -4.55 22.85
N GLY A 53 -8.00 -4.32 22.10
CA GLY A 53 -8.19 -3.13 21.27
C GLY A 53 -7.52 -3.19 19.89
N VAL A 54 -6.90 -4.32 19.54
CA VAL A 54 -6.29 -4.56 18.23
C VAL A 54 -7.11 -5.62 17.47
N LEU A 55 -7.38 -5.34 16.20
CA LEU A 55 -8.09 -6.27 15.32
C LEU A 55 -7.10 -7.24 14.66
N TYR A 56 -7.41 -8.52 14.71
CA TYR A 56 -6.62 -9.60 14.13
C TYR A 56 -7.45 -10.43 13.15
N ALA A 57 -6.78 -10.93 12.12
CA ALA A 57 -7.30 -11.97 11.26
C ALA A 57 -6.66 -13.31 11.66
N LEU A 58 -7.52 -14.33 11.82
CA LEU A 58 -7.13 -15.71 12.09
C LEU A 58 -7.46 -16.57 10.87
N LYS A 59 -6.47 -17.22 10.29
CA LYS A 59 -6.62 -18.11 9.13
C LYS A 59 -6.20 -19.51 9.50
N GLU A 60 -7.13 -20.47 9.45
CA GLU A 60 -6.85 -21.88 9.74
C GLU A 60 -6.45 -22.63 8.47
N LEU A 61 -5.30 -23.27 8.50
CA LEU A 61 -4.63 -23.92 7.37
C LEU A 61 -4.04 -25.27 7.78
N PRO A 62 -3.80 -26.20 6.83
CA PRO A 62 -2.92 -27.33 7.09
C PRO A 62 -1.56 -26.85 7.63
N THR A 63 -1.07 -27.48 8.70
CA THR A 63 0.12 -27.01 9.46
C THR A 63 1.34 -26.73 8.56
N ARG A 64 1.56 -27.54 7.51
CA ARG A 64 2.67 -27.32 6.58
C ARG A 64 2.52 -25.99 5.83
N ILE A 65 1.31 -25.67 5.38
CA ILE A 65 1.00 -24.43 4.65
C ILE A 65 1.09 -23.24 5.60
N ALA A 66 0.48 -23.36 6.79
CA ALA A 66 0.54 -22.31 7.81
C ALA A 66 1.96 -21.91 8.21
N ARG A 67 2.85 -22.90 8.37
CA ARG A 67 4.27 -22.63 8.64
C ARG A 67 4.95 -21.88 7.49
N LYS A 68 4.67 -22.30 6.25
CA LYS A 68 5.22 -21.65 5.04
C LYS A 68 4.73 -20.21 4.95
N GLU A 69 3.42 -19.98 5.06
CA GLU A 69 2.81 -18.65 5.01
C GLU A 69 3.33 -17.74 6.13
N TYR A 70 3.35 -18.23 7.38
CA TYR A 70 3.90 -17.46 8.49
C TYR A 70 5.36 -17.06 8.27
N GLN A 71 6.20 -17.98 7.78
CA GLN A 71 7.60 -17.68 7.49
C GLN A 71 7.72 -16.70 6.33
N ALA A 72 6.95 -16.87 5.26
CA ALA A 72 6.96 -15.94 4.12
C ALA A 72 6.57 -14.52 4.53
N LEU A 73 5.49 -14.35 5.30
CA LEU A 73 5.10 -13.03 5.84
C LEU A 73 6.20 -12.42 6.72
N ARG A 74 6.91 -13.24 7.53
CA ARG A 74 8.05 -12.78 8.34
C ARG A 74 9.23 -12.33 7.48
N ASP A 75 9.48 -13.03 6.38
CA ASP A 75 10.55 -12.69 5.45
C ASP A 75 10.23 -11.41 4.67
N LEU A 76 8.96 -11.20 4.31
CA LEU A 76 8.47 -9.96 3.70
C LEU A 76 8.63 -8.76 4.65
N GLU A 77 8.23 -8.92 5.92
CA GLU A 77 8.40 -7.90 6.96
C GLU A 77 9.87 -7.53 7.18
N ALA A 78 10.75 -8.53 7.27
CA ALA A 78 12.19 -8.30 7.44
C ALA A 78 12.82 -7.51 6.28
N ARG A 79 12.21 -7.60 5.08
CA ARG A 79 12.58 -6.84 3.89
C ARG A 79 11.83 -5.53 3.74
N THR A 80 10.98 -5.18 4.72
CA THR A 80 10.12 -3.98 4.69
C THR A 80 9.20 -3.91 3.46
N LEU A 81 8.75 -5.06 2.97
CA LEU A 81 7.83 -5.18 1.85
C LEU A 81 6.37 -5.02 2.30
N PRO A 82 5.49 -4.48 1.44
CA PRO A 82 4.09 -4.27 1.77
C PRO A 82 3.33 -5.61 1.88
N ALA A 83 3.15 -6.09 3.08
CA ALA A 83 2.37 -7.28 3.41
C ALA A 83 1.69 -7.11 4.77
N VAL A 84 0.68 -7.94 5.06
CA VAL A 84 0.08 -7.98 6.39
C VAL A 84 1.08 -8.50 7.42
N ALA A 85 1.06 -7.96 8.63
CA ALA A 85 2.01 -8.32 9.68
C ALA A 85 1.64 -9.65 10.34
N ALA A 86 2.53 -10.65 10.27
CA ALA A 86 2.37 -11.91 10.96
C ALA A 86 2.64 -11.75 12.46
N VAL A 87 1.62 -11.95 13.28
CA VAL A 87 1.66 -11.82 14.75
C VAL A 87 1.89 -13.14 15.43
N GLY A 88 1.36 -14.25 14.88
CA GLY A 88 1.48 -15.54 15.51
C GLY A 88 1.25 -16.73 14.61
N LEU A 89 1.70 -17.89 15.09
CA LEU A 89 1.41 -19.21 14.56
C LEU A 89 1.02 -20.13 15.70
N VAL A 90 -0.16 -20.73 15.62
CA VAL A 90 -0.65 -21.70 16.60
C VAL A 90 -0.85 -23.05 15.93
N GLU A 91 -0.08 -24.04 16.35
CA GLU A 91 -0.16 -25.41 15.83
C GLU A 91 -1.01 -26.26 16.79
N GLN A 92 -2.11 -26.79 16.28
CA GLN A 92 -3.09 -27.56 17.06
C GLN A 92 -2.72 -29.03 17.20
N PRO A 93 -2.98 -29.68 18.35
CA PRO A 93 -2.50 -31.05 18.59
C PRO A 93 -3.22 -32.12 17.80
N ALA A 94 -4.48 -31.87 17.40
CA ALA A 94 -5.38 -32.96 17.01
C ALA A 94 -5.68 -33.08 15.51
N GLY A 95 -5.15 -32.25 14.62
CA GLY A 95 -5.76 -32.26 13.30
C GLY A 95 -4.88 -31.98 12.11
N GLY A 96 -3.61 -31.75 12.28
CA GLY A 96 -2.76 -31.35 11.16
C GLY A 96 -3.02 -29.93 10.66
N ASN A 97 -3.84 -29.14 11.38
CA ASN A 97 -4.11 -27.72 11.11
C ASN A 97 -3.33 -26.81 12.08
N ALA A 98 -3.13 -25.59 11.63
CA ALA A 98 -2.56 -24.51 12.41
C ALA A 98 -3.26 -23.20 12.04
N ILE A 99 -3.25 -22.25 12.97
CA ILE A 99 -3.83 -20.93 12.77
C ILE A 99 -2.71 -19.92 12.60
N VAL A 100 -2.70 -19.22 11.48
CA VAL A 100 -1.87 -18.02 11.27
C VAL A 100 -2.64 -16.81 11.79
N VAL A 101 -2.00 -16.03 12.65
CA VAL A 101 -2.56 -14.80 13.21
C VAL A 101 -1.84 -13.62 12.56
N THR A 102 -2.60 -12.76 11.89
CA THR A 102 -2.09 -11.52 11.31
C THR A 102 -2.80 -10.32 11.93
N GLU A 103 -2.10 -9.20 12.03
CA GLU A 103 -2.72 -7.94 12.41
C GLU A 103 -3.57 -7.43 11.24
N PHE A 104 -4.79 -7.00 11.53
CA PHE A 104 -5.67 -6.41 10.52
C PHE A 104 -5.07 -5.07 10.05
N LEU A 105 -5.10 -4.86 8.74
CA LEU A 105 -4.61 -3.62 8.16
C LEU A 105 -5.73 -2.56 8.19
N ASP A 106 -5.65 -1.64 9.16
CA ASP A 106 -6.63 -0.58 9.32
C ASP A 106 -6.74 0.32 8.07
N HIS A 107 -7.95 0.78 7.80
CA HIS A 107 -8.27 1.64 6.64
C HIS A 107 -7.90 1.02 5.29
N SER A 108 -7.92 -0.32 5.21
CA SER A 108 -7.70 -1.05 3.97
C SER A 108 -8.99 -1.63 3.40
N TRP A 109 -8.98 -1.93 2.10
CA TRP A 109 -10.13 -2.52 1.40
C TRP A 109 -9.71 -3.59 0.42
N GLN A 110 -10.64 -4.48 0.16
CA GLN A 110 -10.60 -5.36 -0.99
C GLN A 110 -11.01 -4.61 -2.27
N TYR A 111 -10.46 -5.00 -3.44
CA TYR A 111 -10.77 -4.38 -4.74
C TYR A 111 -12.27 -4.34 -5.06
N ARG A 112 -13.05 -5.39 -4.70
CA ARG A 112 -14.49 -5.47 -4.94
C ARG A 112 -15.21 -4.28 -4.32
N ARG A 113 -14.83 -3.86 -3.13
CA ARG A 113 -15.43 -2.73 -2.42
C ARG A 113 -15.13 -1.40 -3.13
N LEU A 114 -13.90 -1.24 -3.63
CA LEU A 114 -13.54 -0.07 -4.42
C LEU A 114 -14.46 0.10 -5.64
N PHE A 115 -14.63 -0.96 -6.42
CA PHE A 115 -15.43 -0.91 -7.65
C PHE A 115 -16.94 -0.83 -7.42
N GLN A 116 -17.44 -1.32 -6.27
CA GLN A 116 -18.86 -1.23 -5.93
C GLN A 116 -19.29 0.19 -5.48
N ARG A 117 -18.37 0.94 -4.92
CA ARG A 117 -18.69 2.23 -4.28
C ARG A 117 -18.19 3.46 -5.01
N LEU A 118 -17.10 3.31 -5.74
CA LEU A 118 -16.57 4.42 -6.52
C LEU A 118 -17.33 4.55 -7.85
N PRO A 119 -17.56 5.79 -8.33
CA PRO A 119 -17.96 6.00 -9.71
C PRO A 119 -17.02 5.24 -10.62
N ARG A 120 -17.52 4.67 -11.72
CA ARG A 120 -16.71 3.95 -12.73
C ARG A 120 -15.77 4.92 -13.47
N LEU A 121 -14.92 5.62 -12.73
CA LEU A 121 -13.89 6.50 -13.27
C LEU A 121 -12.65 5.67 -13.60
N ALA A 122 -12.20 5.76 -14.86
CA ALA A 122 -10.99 5.10 -15.34
C ALA A 122 -9.79 5.33 -14.40
N ARG A 123 -9.67 6.55 -13.84
CA ARG A 123 -8.60 6.95 -12.93
C ARG A 123 -8.49 6.12 -11.64
N HIS A 124 -9.61 5.68 -11.07
CA HIS A 124 -9.57 4.84 -9.86
C HIS A 124 -9.10 3.44 -10.17
N ARG A 125 -9.50 2.90 -11.34
CA ARG A 125 -8.99 1.63 -11.86
C ARG A 125 -7.49 1.72 -12.12
N GLU A 126 -7.04 2.79 -12.76
CA GLU A 126 -5.62 3.03 -13.03
C GLU A 126 -4.78 3.06 -11.74
N ARG A 127 -5.21 3.79 -10.70
CA ARG A 127 -4.52 3.81 -9.40
C ARG A 127 -4.37 2.43 -8.79
N LEU A 128 -5.39 1.58 -8.93
CA LEU A 128 -5.34 0.20 -8.42
C LEU A 128 -4.33 -0.65 -9.20
N LEU A 129 -4.34 -0.54 -10.54
CA LEU A 129 -3.41 -1.27 -11.40
C LEU A 129 -1.96 -0.78 -11.22
N ASP A 130 -1.75 0.52 -11.00
CA ASP A 130 -0.44 1.08 -10.63
C ASP A 130 0.06 0.51 -9.30
N ALA A 131 -0.81 0.44 -8.29
CA ALA A 131 -0.47 -0.13 -6.99
C ALA A 131 -0.06 -1.61 -7.08
N MET A 132 -0.76 -2.39 -7.93
CA MET A 132 -0.40 -3.79 -8.20
C MET A 132 0.96 -3.92 -8.90
N ALA A 133 1.22 -3.10 -9.91
CA ALA A 133 2.50 -3.09 -10.62
C ALA A 133 3.66 -2.73 -9.67
N ILE A 134 3.48 -1.72 -8.82
CA ILE A 134 4.47 -1.29 -7.82
C ILE A 134 4.73 -2.41 -6.82
N LEU A 135 3.68 -3.04 -6.26
CA LEU A 135 3.83 -4.15 -5.32
C LEU A 135 4.66 -5.28 -5.94
N LEU A 136 4.34 -5.68 -7.18
CA LEU A 136 5.07 -6.77 -7.83
C LEU A 136 6.53 -6.41 -8.13
N VAL A 137 6.81 -5.16 -8.52
CA VAL A 137 8.19 -4.67 -8.68
C VAL A 137 8.95 -4.73 -7.37
N ASP A 138 8.38 -4.27 -6.28
CA ASP A 138 9.01 -4.30 -4.94
C ASP A 138 9.31 -5.73 -4.50
N LEU A 139 8.36 -6.66 -4.68
CA LEU A 139 8.54 -8.08 -4.38
C LEU A 139 9.68 -8.69 -5.21
N HIS A 140 9.65 -8.50 -6.54
CA HIS A 140 10.64 -9.08 -7.44
C HIS A 140 12.05 -8.53 -7.22
N ARG A 141 12.18 -7.24 -6.93
CA ARG A 141 13.48 -6.64 -6.57
C ARG A 141 14.05 -7.23 -5.29
N ALA A 142 13.21 -7.56 -4.32
CA ALA A 142 13.60 -8.21 -3.09
C ALA A 142 13.81 -9.74 -3.23
N GLY A 143 13.69 -10.30 -4.45
CA GLY A 143 13.87 -11.73 -4.71
C GLY A 143 12.65 -12.58 -4.33
N VAL A 144 11.48 -11.98 -4.18
CA VAL A 144 10.25 -12.69 -3.83
C VAL A 144 9.44 -13.02 -5.07
N PHE A 145 9.23 -14.31 -5.33
CA PHE A 145 8.25 -14.85 -6.27
C PHE A 145 6.92 -15.01 -5.53
N TRP A 146 5.83 -14.39 -6.00
CA TRP A 146 4.56 -14.44 -5.29
C TRP A 146 3.78 -15.73 -5.57
N GLY A 147 3.67 -16.12 -6.86
CA GLY A 147 3.08 -17.39 -7.29
C GLY A 147 1.56 -17.44 -7.33
N ASP A 148 0.85 -16.46 -6.73
CA ASP A 148 -0.63 -16.34 -6.80
C ASP A 148 -1.03 -14.85 -6.73
N CYS A 149 -0.40 -14.06 -7.59
CA CYS A 149 -0.66 -12.63 -7.71
C CYS A 149 -2.09 -12.38 -8.18
N SER A 150 -2.93 -11.74 -7.36
CA SER A 150 -4.32 -11.43 -7.70
C SER A 150 -4.83 -10.21 -6.94
N LEU A 151 -5.92 -9.61 -7.41
CA LEU A 151 -6.61 -8.56 -6.66
C LEU A 151 -7.28 -9.14 -5.40
N ALA A 152 -7.69 -10.39 -5.44
CA ALA A 152 -8.32 -11.09 -4.31
C ALA A 152 -7.33 -11.29 -3.15
N ASN A 153 -6.04 -11.51 -3.45
CA ASN A 153 -4.96 -11.69 -2.48
C ASN A 153 -4.27 -10.38 -2.09
N THR A 154 -4.93 -9.25 -2.37
CA THR A 154 -4.39 -7.91 -2.12
C THR A 154 -5.38 -7.05 -1.35
N LEU A 155 -4.87 -6.33 -0.34
CA LEU A 155 -5.57 -5.21 0.29
C LEU A 155 -4.97 -3.90 -0.21
N PHE A 156 -5.83 -2.90 -0.34
CA PHE A 156 -5.46 -1.57 -0.80
C PHE A 156 -5.70 -0.55 0.31
N LYS A 157 -4.74 0.32 0.53
CA LYS A 157 -4.85 1.44 1.45
C LYS A 157 -4.51 2.74 0.71
N ARG A 158 -5.19 3.82 1.06
CA ARG A 158 -4.83 5.14 0.53
C ARG A 158 -3.47 5.57 1.09
N ASP A 159 -2.63 6.10 0.22
CA ASP A 159 -1.30 6.58 0.55
C ASP A 159 -1.04 7.90 -0.19
N GLY A 160 -1.43 9.01 0.42
CA GLY A 160 -1.46 10.31 -0.22
C GLY A 160 -2.46 10.35 -1.38
N GLN A 161 -1.99 10.65 -2.58
CA GLN A 161 -2.81 10.69 -3.80
C GLN A 161 -2.89 9.35 -4.54
N ALA A 162 -2.19 8.33 -4.04
CA ALA A 162 -2.11 7.00 -4.61
C ALA A 162 -2.79 5.94 -3.75
N LEU A 163 -2.81 4.71 -4.25
CA LEU A 163 -3.07 3.52 -3.47
C LEU A 163 -1.77 2.77 -3.23
N GLN A 164 -1.62 2.21 -2.05
CA GLN A 164 -0.62 1.20 -1.75
C GLN A 164 -1.29 -0.16 -1.65
N ALA A 165 -0.73 -1.13 -2.37
CA ALA A 165 -1.17 -2.52 -2.33
C ALA A 165 -0.37 -3.29 -1.27
N PHE A 166 -1.05 -4.18 -0.54
CA PHE A 166 -0.45 -5.04 0.48
C PHE A 166 -0.79 -6.50 0.19
N LEU A 167 0.22 -7.35 0.16
CA LEU A 167 0.05 -8.79 0.03
C LEU A 167 -0.58 -9.35 1.30
N VAL A 168 -1.66 -10.14 1.15
CA VAL A 168 -2.40 -10.75 2.26
C VAL A 168 -2.09 -12.23 2.37
N ASP A 169 -2.08 -12.94 1.25
CA ASP A 169 -1.87 -14.39 1.19
C ASP A 169 -0.49 -14.70 0.62
N ALA A 170 0.38 -15.25 1.46
CA ALA A 170 1.76 -15.59 1.12
C ALA A 170 2.01 -17.10 1.04
N GLU A 171 0.96 -17.94 1.00
CA GLU A 171 1.11 -19.41 1.06
C GLU A 171 1.89 -19.98 -0.14
N THR A 172 1.80 -19.34 -1.31
CA THR A 172 2.52 -19.73 -2.53
C THR A 172 3.89 -19.08 -2.65
N SER A 173 4.15 -18.01 -1.90
CA SER A 173 5.34 -17.19 -2.04
C SER A 173 6.65 -17.96 -1.77
N GLU A 174 7.68 -17.61 -2.54
CA GLU A 174 9.02 -18.15 -2.42
C GLU A 174 10.05 -17.03 -2.40
N VAL A 175 11.05 -17.16 -1.52
CA VAL A 175 12.12 -16.16 -1.39
C VAL A 175 13.40 -16.72 -1.99
N HIS A 176 13.97 -15.99 -2.92
CA HIS A 176 15.21 -16.31 -3.62
C HIS A 176 16.25 -15.20 -3.38
N PRO A 177 17.55 -15.47 -3.53
CA PRO A 177 18.58 -14.41 -3.51
C PRO A 177 18.34 -13.36 -4.61
N ARG A 178 17.88 -13.80 -5.79
CA ARG A 178 17.50 -12.99 -6.96
C ARG A 178 16.54 -13.81 -7.83
N LEU A 179 15.55 -13.18 -8.42
CA LEU A 179 14.69 -13.83 -9.43
C LEU A 179 15.35 -13.76 -10.81
N SER A 180 15.22 -14.86 -11.56
CA SER A 180 15.52 -14.87 -12.99
C SER A 180 14.41 -14.16 -13.78
N ASP A 181 14.74 -13.76 -15.01
CA ASP A 181 13.78 -13.15 -15.94
C ASP A 181 12.59 -14.08 -16.21
N GLY A 182 12.85 -15.40 -16.29
CA GLY A 182 11.81 -16.41 -16.45
C GLY A 182 10.84 -16.49 -15.28
N GLN A 183 11.35 -16.43 -14.04
CA GLN A 183 10.50 -16.40 -12.84
C GLN A 183 9.66 -15.14 -12.80
N ARG A 184 10.23 -13.97 -13.08
CA ARG A 184 9.49 -12.69 -13.13
C ARG A 184 8.41 -12.71 -14.22
N SER A 185 8.73 -13.25 -15.40
CA SER A 185 7.77 -13.36 -16.51
C SER A 185 6.63 -14.31 -16.17
N LEU A 186 6.92 -15.41 -15.45
CA LEU A 186 5.90 -16.36 -15.01
C LEU A 186 4.96 -15.71 -14.01
N ASP A 187 5.48 -15.03 -12.99
CA ASP A 187 4.68 -14.36 -11.97
C ASP A 187 3.81 -13.24 -12.58
N LEU A 188 4.37 -12.52 -13.54
CA LEU A 188 3.65 -11.50 -14.29
C LEU A 188 2.53 -12.09 -15.15
N GLY A 189 2.74 -13.26 -15.76
CA GLY A 189 1.69 -13.99 -16.48
C GLY A 189 0.55 -14.41 -15.54
N ILE A 190 0.89 -14.96 -14.38
CA ILE A 190 -0.09 -15.31 -13.32
C ILE A 190 -0.88 -14.07 -12.90
N LEU A 191 -0.22 -12.92 -12.71
CA LEU A 191 -0.89 -11.68 -12.37
C LEU A 191 -1.94 -11.28 -13.42
N VAL A 192 -1.57 -11.29 -14.70
CA VAL A 192 -2.48 -10.89 -15.79
C VAL A 192 -3.69 -11.83 -15.85
N ASP A 193 -3.47 -13.15 -15.76
CA ASP A 193 -4.54 -14.13 -15.80
C ASP A 193 -5.50 -13.97 -14.61
N ASN A 194 -4.95 -13.85 -13.39
CA ASN A 194 -5.77 -13.71 -12.18
C ASN A 194 -6.50 -12.37 -12.13
N VAL A 195 -5.84 -11.26 -12.47
CA VAL A 195 -6.49 -9.94 -12.51
C VAL A 195 -7.60 -9.91 -13.56
N THR A 196 -7.40 -10.55 -14.72
CA THR A 196 -8.45 -10.70 -15.72
C THR A 196 -9.65 -11.44 -15.14
N GLY A 197 -9.44 -12.60 -14.48
CA GLY A 197 -10.48 -13.37 -13.81
C GLY A 197 -11.21 -12.54 -12.75
N ASP A 198 -10.49 -11.88 -11.87
CA ASP A 198 -11.05 -11.02 -10.81
C ASP A 198 -11.92 -9.88 -11.35
N LEU A 199 -11.50 -9.25 -12.45
CA LEU A 199 -12.27 -8.16 -13.09
C LEU A 199 -13.51 -8.69 -13.82
N LEU A 200 -13.42 -9.86 -14.45
CA LEU A 200 -14.57 -10.51 -15.08
C LEU A 200 -15.61 -10.93 -14.06
N ASP A 201 -15.19 -11.57 -12.95
CA ASP A 201 -16.08 -11.92 -11.85
C ASP A 201 -16.77 -10.70 -11.26
N LEU A 202 -16.04 -9.60 -11.14
CA LEU A 202 -16.59 -8.32 -10.68
C LEU A 202 -17.62 -7.77 -11.66
N ALA A 203 -17.33 -7.80 -12.97
CA ALA A 203 -18.26 -7.35 -14.01
C ALA A 203 -19.57 -8.12 -13.95
N VAL A 204 -19.50 -9.46 -13.85
CA VAL A 204 -20.68 -10.30 -13.68
C VAL A 204 -21.46 -9.93 -12.41
N ALA A 205 -20.78 -9.77 -11.27
CA ALA A 205 -21.42 -9.41 -9.99
C ALA A 205 -22.11 -8.03 -10.02
N LEU A 206 -21.62 -7.11 -10.86
CA LEU A 206 -22.20 -5.76 -11.04
C LEU A 206 -23.23 -5.67 -12.18
N GLY A 207 -23.59 -6.81 -12.82
CA GLY A 207 -24.54 -6.85 -13.94
C GLY A 207 -23.99 -6.28 -15.24
N GLY A 208 -22.66 -6.31 -15.44
CA GLY A 208 -21.99 -5.89 -16.66
C GLY A 208 -22.32 -6.79 -17.85
N SER A 209 -22.10 -6.26 -19.06
CA SER A 209 -22.31 -6.97 -20.32
C SER A 209 -21.07 -7.73 -20.77
N SER A 210 -21.24 -8.71 -21.66
CA SER A 210 -20.12 -9.40 -22.30
C SER A 210 -19.21 -8.49 -23.11
N ASP A 211 -19.68 -7.31 -23.51
CA ASP A 211 -18.90 -6.35 -24.31
C ASP A 211 -17.81 -5.65 -23.51
N GLU A 212 -17.86 -5.73 -22.15
CA GLU A 212 -16.85 -5.19 -21.24
C GLU A 212 -15.64 -6.15 -21.07
N VAL A 213 -15.69 -7.37 -21.62
CA VAL A 213 -14.64 -8.39 -21.47
C VAL A 213 -13.30 -7.90 -22.03
N ASP A 214 -13.32 -7.33 -23.22
CA ASP A 214 -12.10 -6.82 -23.89
C ASP A 214 -11.45 -5.69 -23.07
N GLU A 215 -12.26 -4.79 -22.49
CA GLU A 215 -11.80 -3.74 -21.59
C GLU A 215 -11.10 -4.30 -20.34
N HIS A 216 -11.62 -5.39 -19.77
CA HIS A 216 -11.03 -6.02 -18.59
C HIS A 216 -9.71 -6.73 -18.92
N ILE A 217 -9.63 -7.40 -20.07
CA ILE A 217 -8.38 -8.00 -20.56
C ILE A 217 -7.33 -6.92 -20.84
N GLU A 218 -7.70 -5.82 -21.48
CA GLU A 218 -6.81 -4.69 -21.72
C GLU A 218 -6.32 -4.07 -20.40
N ALA A 219 -7.23 -3.86 -19.44
CA ALA A 219 -6.89 -3.35 -18.10
C ALA A 219 -5.90 -4.26 -17.37
N ALA A 220 -6.14 -5.57 -17.35
CA ALA A 220 -5.24 -6.54 -16.74
C ALA A 220 -3.88 -6.56 -17.44
N SER A 221 -3.86 -6.56 -18.77
CA SER A 221 -2.62 -6.52 -19.58
C SER A 221 -1.82 -5.23 -19.34
N SER A 222 -2.51 -4.12 -19.02
CA SER A 222 -1.85 -2.84 -18.73
C SER A 222 -0.97 -2.91 -17.45
N VAL A 223 -1.26 -3.83 -16.50
CA VAL A 223 -0.42 -4.04 -15.31
C VAL A 223 0.97 -4.52 -15.71
N ALA A 224 1.06 -5.43 -16.68
CA ALA A 224 2.34 -5.92 -17.19
C ALA A 224 3.14 -4.79 -17.86
N THR A 225 2.49 -3.92 -18.62
CA THR A 225 3.14 -2.75 -19.23
C THR A 225 3.66 -1.78 -18.17
N ARG A 226 2.86 -1.47 -17.14
CA ARG A 226 3.25 -0.60 -16.02
C ARG A 226 4.43 -1.20 -15.22
N TYR A 227 4.36 -2.51 -14.94
CA TYR A 227 5.46 -3.24 -14.32
C TYR A 227 6.74 -3.11 -15.14
N GLN A 228 6.69 -3.38 -16.45
CA GLN A 228 7.87 -3.34 -17.31
C GLN A 228 8.47 -1.92 -17.39
N GLN A 229 7.63 -0.90 -17.53
CA GLN A 229 8.08 0.50 -17.54
C GLN A 229 8.81 0.87 -16.23
N LEU A 230 8.24 0.49 -15.08
CA LEU A 230 8.86 0.76 -13.79
C LEU A 230 10.12 -0.08 -13.60
N TRP A 231 10.10 -1.35 -13.98
CA TRP A 231 11.27 -2.23 -13.91
C TRP A 231 12.43 -1.69 -14.75
N ASP A 232 12.16 -1.27 -15.98
CA ASP A 232 13.16 -0.70 -16.87
C ASP A 232 13.70 0.62 -16.30
N GLU A 233 12.84 1.48 -15.75
CA GLU A 233 13.29 2.71 -15.10
C GLU A 233 14.22 2.44 -13.91
N LEU A 234 14.00 1.37 -13.17
CA LEU A 234 14.81 1.02 -11.99
C LEU A 234 16.11 0.27 -12.32
N THR A 235 16.15 -0.47 -13.45
CA THR A 235 17.26 -1.38 -13.78
C THR A 235 18.02 -1.00 -15.05
N HIS A 236 17.53 -0.04 -15.82
CA HIS A 236 18.14 0.40 -17.07
C HIS A 236 19.53 1.01 -16.86
N GLU A 237 20.52 0.50 -17.59
CA GLU A 237 21.84 1.12 -17.71
C GLU A 237 21.79 2.27 -18.72
N GLU A 238 22.28 3.43 -18.33
CA GLU A 238 22.31 4.60 -19.22
C GLU A 238 23.75 4.90 -19.63
N VAL A 239 24.00 5.07 -20.93
CA VAL A 239 25.30 5.42 -21.48
C VAL A 239 25.24 6.83 -22.07
N PHE A 240 26.12 7.73 -21.61
CA PHE A 240 26.14 9.13 -22.04
C PHE A 240 27.58 9.65 -22.20
N ALA A 241 27.74 10.80 -22.82
CA ALA A 241 29.05 11.45 -22.98
C ALA A 241 29.49 12.12 -21.67
N VAL A 242 30.80 12.21 -21.42
CA VAL A 242 31.40 12.76 -20.17
C VAL A 242 30.90 14.20 -19.88
N ASP A 243 30.55 14.97 -20.88
CA ASP A 243 30.01 16.34 -20.75
C ASP A 243 28.52 16.38 -20.39
N GLU A 244 27.80 15.24 -20.54
CA GLU A 244 26.37 15.13 -20.18
C GLU A 244 26.12 14.69 -18.72
N ARG A 245 27.02 14.98 -17.78
CA ARG A 245 26.90 14.56 -16.35
C ARG A 245 25.61 15.02 -15.66
N TYR A 246 24.93 16.04 -16.20
CA TYR A 246 23.62 16.47 -15.71
C TYR A 246 22.57 15.35 -15.78
N ARG A 247 22.77 14.33 -16.65
CA ARG A 247 21.89 13.16 -16.80
C ARG A 247 21.87 12.32 -15.54
N VAL A 248 23.00 12.21 -14.80
CA VAL A 248 23.05 11.52 -13.50
C VAL A 248 22.05 12.16 -12.53
N ALA A 249 22.14 13.49 -12.35
CA ALA A 249 21.23 14.21 -11.45
C ALA A 249 19.76 14.08 -11.89
N SER A 250 19.51 14.08 -13.20
CA SER A 250 18.16 13.91 -13.76
C SER A 250 17.62 12.49 -13.50
N ARG A 251 18.48 11.46 -13.61
CA ARG A 251 18.12 10.07 -13.32
C ARG A 251 17.79 9.90 -11.85
N VAL A 252 18.69 10.33 -10.96
CA VAL A 252 18.48 10.28 -9.50
C VAL A 252 17.17 10.98 -9.11
N ARG A 253 16.91 12.15 -9.69
CA ARG A 253 15.65 12.88 -9.40
C ARG A 253 14.42 12.09 -9.83
N ARG A 254 14.40 11.51 -11.03
CA ARG A 254 13.27 10.68 -11.50
C ARG A 254 13.02 9.50 -10.57
N LEU A 255 14.09 8.81 -10.11
CA LEU A 255 13.95 7.69 -9.16
C LEU A 255 13.40 8.16 -7.81
N ASN A 256 13.88 9.29 -7.30
CA ASN A 256 13.38 9.89 -6.06
C ASN A 256 11.90 10.33 -6.19
N ASP A 257 11.52 10.91 -7.33
CA ASP A 257 10.13 11.30 -7.62
C ASP A 257 9.18 10.08 -7.64
N LEU A 258 9.70 8.90 -8.01
CA LEU A 258 8.99 7.62 -7.90
C LEU A 258 9.00 7.04 -6.47
N GLY A 259 9.67 7.68 -5.53
CA GLY A 259 9.79 7.29 -4.14
C GLY A 259 10.98 6.39 -3.81
N PHE A 260 11.82 6.07 -4.80
CA PHE A 260 12.98 5.21 -4.59
C PHE A 260 14.20 6.02 -4.15
N ALA A 261 14.83 5.61 -3.04
CA ALA A 261 16.11 6.15 -2.63
C ALA A 261 17.24 5.57 -3.49
N VAL A 262 18.22 6.39 -3.80
CA VAL A 262 19.45 5.95 -4.50
C VAL A 262 20.55 5.83 -3.47
N ASP A 263 21.06 4.61 -3.29
CA ASP A 263 22.14 4.32 -2.34
C ASP A 263 23.51 4.64 -2.92
N GLU A 264 23.71 4.29 -4.19
CA GLU A 264 25.00 4.44 -4.86
C GLU A 264 24.82 4.71 -6.35
N VAL A 265 25.76 5.44 -6.90
CA VAL A 265 25.86 5.73 -8.33
C VAL A 265 27.22 5.33 -8.81
N GLU A 266 27.30 4.35 -9.69
CA GLU A 266 28.53 3.92 -10.33
C GLU A 266 28.65 4.49 -11.74
N LEU A 267 29.83 5.01 -12.05
CA LEU A 267 30.18 5.54 -13.36
C LEU A 267 31.42 4.83 -13.89
N GLU A 268 31.26 4.05 -14.94
CA GLU A 268 32.34 3.32 -15.58
C GLU A 268 32.53 3.77 -17.04
N PRO A 269 33.76 3.71 -17.60
CA PRO A 269 33.95 3.93 -19.03
C PRO A 269 33.18 2.89 -19.85
N ALA A 270 32.36 3.33 -20.80
CA ALA A 270 31.57 2.45 -21.64
C ALA A 270 32.42 1.88 -22.79
N GLY A 271 32.57 0.55 -22.83
CA GLY A 271 33.20 -0.16 -23.97
C GLY A 271 34.65 0.21 -24.24
N GLY A 272 35.40 0.68 -23.23
CA GLY A 272 36.81 1.09 -23.38
C GLY A 272 36.99 2.49 -23.98
N ASP A 273 35.91 3.22 -24.22
CA ASP A 273 35.93 4.62 -24.67
C ASP A 273 35.79 5.57 -23.45
N ALA A 274 36.88 6.23 -23.08
CA ALA A 274 36.92 7.18 -21.97
C ALA A 274 36.05 8.43 -22.18
N SER A 275 35.53 8.66 -23.40
CA SER A 275 34.60 9.75 -23.69
C SER A 275 33.15 9.44 -23.37
N ARG A 276 32.80 8.17 -23.08
CA ARG A 276 31.44 7.72 -22.73
C ARG A 276 31.46 7.03 -21.37
N LEU A 277 30.45 7.34 -20.57
CA LEU A 277 30.24 6.77 -19.25
C LEU A 277 28.98 5.90 -19.25
N ARG A 278 29.09 4.75 -18.60
CA ARG A 278 27.95 3.92 -18.21
C ARG A 278 27.54 4.31 -16.82
N LEU A 279 26.28 4.60 -16.64
CA LEU A 279 25.65 4.87 -15.36
C LEU A 279 24.92 3.64 -14.88
N GLU A 280 25.31 3.11 -13.75
CA GLU A 280 24.58 2.14 -12.96
C GLU A 280 24.11 2.81 -11.66
N VAL A 281 22.85 2.62 -11.29
CA VAL A 281 22.26 3.22 -10.10
C VAL A 281 21.78 2.11 -9.17
N CYS A 282 22.41 2.00 -8.02
CA CYS A 282 21.95 1.15 -6.94
C CYS A 282 20.75 1.80 -6.25
N VAL A 283 19.57 1.24 -6.50
CA VAL A 283 18.31 1.75 -5.96
C VAL A 283 17.93 0.96 -4.72
N ALA A 284 17.71 1.67 -3.60
CA ALA A 284 17.19 1.11 -2.36
C ALA A 284 15.66 0.82 -2.44
N ASN A 285 15.06 0.53 -1.30
CA ASN A 285 13.62 0.37 -1.18
C ASN A 285 12.90 1.70 -1.44
N ARG A 286 11.61 1.62 -1.76
CA ARG A 286 10.74 2.77 -2.00
C ARG A 286 10.39 3.49 -0.69
N ARG A 287 11.32 4.30 -0.17
CA ARG A 287 11.24 5.01 1.13
C ARG A 287 11.91 6.37 1.14
N PHE A 288 12.17 6.96 0.00
CA PHE A 288 12.90 8.21 -0.09
C PHE A 288 12.23 9.35 0.70
N HIS A 289 10.93 9.57 0.47
CA HIS A 289 10.20 10.65 1.14
C HIS A 289 9.90 10.31 2.62
N VAL A 290 9.67 9.04 2.94
CA VAL A 290 9.50 8.59 4.34
C VAL A 290 10.75 8.91 5.16
N GLU A 291 11.93 8.63 4.65
CA GLU A 291 13.18 8.87 5.37
C GLU A 291 13.48 10.36 5.49
N GLU A 292 13.22 11.14 4.44
CA GLU A 292 13.33 12.59 4.47
C GLU A 292 12.37 13.20 5.50
N LEU A 293 11.10 12.83 5.47
CA LEU A 293 10.09 13.31 6.43
C LEU A 293 10.47 12.94 7.86
N ARG A 294 10.88 11.68 8.07
CA ARG A 294 11.32 11.22 9.39
C ARG A 294 12.51 11.99 9.91
N ARG A 295 13.49 12.28 9.06
CA ARG A 295 14.67 13.08 9.42
C ARG A 295 14.29 14.51 9.83
N LEU A 296 13.30 15.10 9.15
CA LEU A 296 12.89 16.50 9.36
C LEU A 296 11.91 16.67 10.52
N THR A 297 11.08 15.67 10.81
CA THR A 297 9.91 15.81 11.70
C THR A 297 9.73 14.66 12.70
N GLY A 298 10.41 13.54 12.52
CA GLY A 298 10.18 12.30 13.28
C GLY A 298 8.94 11.51 12.88
N LEU A 299 8.11 11.99 11.94
CA LEU A 299 6.92 11.28 11.47
C LEU A 299 7.30 10.06 10.62
N VAL A 300 6.54 8.98 10.79
CA VAL A 300 6.63 7.76 9.97
C VAL A 300 5.24 7.48 9.39
N VAL A 301 5.13 7.51 8.08
CA VAL A 301 3.89 7.39 7.31
C VAL A 301 4.13 6.54 6.05
N GLY A 302 3.15 6.37 5.16
CA GLY A 302 3.35 5.78 3.84
C GLY A 302 4.18 6.67 2.92
N GLU A 303 4.77 6.11 1.86
CA GLU A 303 5.64 6.85 0.94
C GLU A 303 4.88 7.94 0.17
N GLY A 304 3.66 7.65 -0.27
CA GLY A 304 2.81 8.63 -0.94
C GLY A 304 2.36 9.75 -0.01
N GLN A 305 1.99 9.43 1.23
CA GLN A 305 1.71 10.44 2.27
C GLN A 305 2.95 11.28 2.55
N ALA A 306 4.12 10.65 2.72
CA ALA A 306 5.37 11.34 2.97
C ALA A 306 5.72 12.32 1.85
N MET A 307 5.53 11.93 0.59
CA MET A 307 5.74 12.80 -0.58
C MET A 307 4.89 14.08 -0.49
N VAL A 308 3.61 13.94 -0.18
CA VAL A 308 2.68 15.08 -0.02
C VAL A 308 3.11 15.97 1.14
N LEU A 309 3.47 15.38 2.29
CA LEU A 309 3.84 16.10 3.50
C LEU A 309 5.20 16.81 3.36
N VAL A 310 6.17 16.21 2.69
CA VAL A 310 7.47 16.85 2.38
C VAL A 310 7.26 18.06 1.46
N ALA A 311 6.38 17.94 0.45
CA ALA A 311 6.05 19.05 -0.42
C ALA A 311 5.40 20.21 0.34
N ASP A 312 4.45 19.92 1.25
CA ASP A 312 3.81 20.94 2.11
C ASP A 312 4.81 21.60 3.07
N LEU A 313 5.69 20.80 3.71
CA LEU A 313 6.75 21.32 4.58
C LEU A 313 7.70 22.25 3.82
N ARG A 314 8.10 21.87 2.60
CA ARG A 314 8.95 22.72 1.74
C ARG A 314 8.25 24.02 1.33
N ALA A 315 6.94 23.96 1.03
CA ALA A 315 6.15 25.16 0.75
C ALA A 315 6.04 26.08 1.98
N TYR A 316 5.88 25.49 3.18
CA TYR A 316 5.91 26.21 4.45
C TYR A 316 7.27 26.89 4.69
N GLN A 317 8.38 26.17 4.47
CA GLN A 317 9.73 26.69 4.57
C GLN A 317 9.96 27.88 3.61
N ALA A 318 9.56 27.73 2.35
CA ALA A 318 9.68 28.80 1.35
C ALA A 318 8.86 30.05 1.70
N ARG A 319 7.72 29.88 2.39
CA ARG A 319 6.94 31.03 2.91
C ARG A 319 7.68 31.72 4.04
N LEU A 320 8.17 30.97 5.03
CA LEU A 320 8.93 31.53 6.16
C LEU A 320 10.18 32.29 5.69
N GLU A 321 10.92 31.73 4.73
CA GLU A 321 12.12 32.38 4.19
C GLU A 321 11.81 33.70 3.50
N ARG A 322 10.64 33.84 2.88
CA ARG A 322 10.18 35.12 2.30
C ARG A 322 9.77 36.13 3.38
N GLU A 323 9.16 35.69 4.47
CA GLU A 323 8.68 36.53 5.57
C GLU A 323 9.82 36.96 6.51
N ALA A 324 10.77 36.06 6.76
CA ALA A 324 11.90 36.27 7.68
C ALA A 324 13.14 35.48 7.20
N PRO A 325 13.98 36.04 6.32
CA PRO A 325 15.17 35.38 5.80
C PRO A 325 16.11 34.88 6.90
N GLY A 326 16.58 33.64 6.80
CA GLY A 326 17.52 33.03 7.76
C GLY A 326 16.90 32.53 9.07
N SER A 327 15.60 32.27 9.12
CA SER A 327 14.82 32.01 10.34
C SER A 327 14.96 30.63 10.97
N GLY A 328 15.93 29.81 10.60
CA GLY A 328 16.18 28.56 11.34
C GLY A 328 16.85 27.43 10.57
N SER A 329 17.27 26.40 11.30
CA SER A 329 17.73 25.13 10.74
C SER A 329 16.53 24.28 10.27
N ASP A 330 16.78 23.30 9.40
CA ASP A 330 15.76 22.38 8.88
C ASP A 330 14.94 21.70 10.01
N LEU A 331 15.58 21.30 11.10
CA LEU A 331 14.91 20.68 12.25
C LEU A 331 13.97 21.66 12.97
N THR A 332 14.41 22.90 13.16
CA THR A 332 13.57 23.96 13.77
C THR A 332 12.35 24.27 12.89
N ILE A 333 12.52 24.22 11.57
CA ILE A 333 11.44 24.42 10.60
C ILE A 333 10.47 23.25 10.66
N GLY A 334 10.98 22.02 10.76
CA GLY A 334 10.16 20.81 10.92
C GLY A 334 9.25 20.87 12.16
N ASP A 335 9.81 21.21 13.32
CA ASP A 335 9.06 21.37 14.57
C ASP A 335 7.98 22.47 14.49
N ARG A 336 8.32 23.61 13.87
CA ARG A 336 7.37 24.70 13.66
C ARG A 336 6.24 24.30 12.71
N TRP A 337 6.58 23.64 11.60
CA TRP A 337 5.57 23.12 10.67
C TRP A 337 4.62 22.12 11.36
N LEU A 338 5.15 21.21 12.18
CA LEU A 338 4.35 20.28 12.96
C LEU A 338 3.35 21.00 13.88
N ALA A 339 3.79 22.08 14.54
CA ALA A 339 2.98 22.82 15.51
C ALA A 339 1.99 23.79 14.86
N GLU A 340 2.43 24.51 13.82
CA GLU A 340 1.69 25.63 13.25
C GLU A 340 0.83 25.26 12.04
N ALA A 341 1.20 24.21 11.27
CA ALA A 341 0.50 23.78 10.07
C ALA A 341 -0.09 22.37 10.19
N PHE A 342 0.75 21.36 10.44
CA PHE A 342 0.36 19.96 10.35
C PHE A 342 -0.70 19.57 11.40
N ARG A 343 -0.39 19.69 12.70
CA ARG A 343 -1.33 19.28 13.77
C ARG A 343 -2.67 20.01 13.72
N PRO A 344 -2.71 21.35 13.53
CA PRO A 344 -3.97 22.06 13.34
C PRO A 344 -4.71 21.64 12.08
N GLY A 345 -3.99 21.41 10.97
CA GLY A 345 -4.54 20.95 9.70
C GLY A 345 -5.18 19.57 9.81
N VAL A 346 -4.47 18.60 10.41
CA VAL A 346 -5.00 17.26 10.73
C VAL A 346 -6.30 17.35 11.54
N ALA A 347 -6.29 18.12 12.64
CA ALA A 347 -7.47 18.27 13.50
C ALA A 347 -8.69 18.86 12.77
N ARG A 348 -8.46 19.80 11.84
CA ARG A 348 -9.51 20.42 11.01
C ARG A 348 -10.02 19.42 9.95
N ALA A 349 -9.14 18.70 9.27
CA ALA A 349 -9.50 17.74 8.24
C ALA A 349 -10.29 16.56 8.81
N VAL A 350 -9.86 15.96 9.92
CA VAL A 350 -10.58 14.88 10.63
C VAL A 350 -11.98 15.36 11.07
N ARG A 351 -12.08 16.58 11.58
CA ARG A 351 -13.39 17.14 11.97
C ARG A 351 -14.31 17.36 10.75
N ALA A 352 -13.76 17.78 9.63
CA ALA A 352 -14.55 18.03 8.41
C ALA A 352 -15.07 16.73 7.79
N LEU A 353 -14.24 15.69 7.76
CA LEU A 353 -14.63 14.39 7.22
C LEU A 353 -15.55 13.61 8.17
N GLY A 354 -15.35 13.73 9.48
CA GLY A 354 -16.08 12.98 10.50
C GLY A 354 -15.81 11.48 10.45
N GLY A 355 -16.25 10.74 11.48
CA GLY A 355 -16.14 9.29 11.52
C GLY A 355 -14.73 8.78 11.82
N ASP A 356 -14.49 7.50 11.51
CA ASP A 356 -13.22 6.80 11.68
C ASP A 356 -12.40 6.93 10.39
N VAL A 357 -11.55 7.95 10.33
CA VAL A 357 -10.67 8.24 9.18
C VAL A 357 -9.21 8.23 9.61
N ASP A 358 -8.32 7.81 8.71
CA ASP A 358 -6.88 7.96 8.92
C ASP A 358 -6.53 9.46 9.02
N PRO A 359 -6.03 9.95 10.18
CA PRO A 359 -5.82 11.38 10.39
C PRO A 359 -4.80 11.99 9.42
N ILE A 360 -3.77 11.23 9.07
CA ILE A 360 -2.71 11.70 8.17
C ILE A 360 -3.24 11.77 6.75
N GLN A 361 -3.99 10.75 6.32
CA GLN A 361 -4.63 10.73 5.02
C GLN A 361 -5.66 11.87 4.89
N ALA A 362 -6.43 12.15 5.94
CA ALA A 362 -7.36 13.29 5.96
C ALA A 362 -6.66 14.64 5.70
N TYR A 363 -5.46 14.81 6.22
CA TYR A 363 -4.66 16.00 5.94
C TYR A 363 -4.12 16.02 4.50
N CYS A 364 -3.68 14.89 3.98
CA CYS A 364 -3.30 14.77 2.57
C CYS A 364 -4.47 15.11 1.64
N ASP A 365 -5.68 14.65 1.97
CA ASP A 365 -6.90 14.99 1.22
C ASP A 365 -7.20 16.50 1.24
N LEU A 366 -7.02 17.14 2.39
CA LEU A 366 -7.15 18.60 2.50
C LEU A 366 -6.21 19.34 1.56
N LEU A 367 -4.94 18.93 1.54
CA LEU A 367 -3.91 19.55 0.69
C LEU A 367 -4.21 19.33 -0.81
N GLU A 368 -4.60 18.11 -1.20
CA GLU A 368 -4.96 17.78 -2.59
C GLU A 368 -6.19 18.58 -3.05
N VAL A 369 -7.25 18.57 -2.27
CA VAL A 369 -8.49 19.29 -2.62
C VAL A 369 -8.25 20.79 -2.71
N ARG A 370 -7.45 21.37 -1.79
CA ARG A 370 -7.05 22.78 -1.88
C ARG A 370 -6.30 23.07 -3.17
N TRP A 371 -5.36 22.20 -3.54
CA TRP A 371 -4.59 22.36 -4.77
C TRP A 371 -5.50 22.31 -6.01
N LEU A 372 -6.33 21.29 -6.14
CA LEU A 372 -7.27 21.13 -7.27
C LEU A 372 -8.25 22.28 -7.40
N LEU A 373 -8.81 22.76 -6.30
CA LEU A 373 -9.71 23.92 -6.29
C LEU A 373 -8.98 25.21 -6.64
N SER A 374 -7.74 25.37 -6.19
CA SER A 374 -6.91 26.54 -6.51
C SER A 374 -6.53 26.59 -7.98
N GLU A 375 -6.18 25.44 -8.57
CA GLU A 375 -5.87 25.31 -9.99
C GLU A 375 -7.08 25.72 -10.84
N ARG A 376 -8.28 25.21 -10.52
CA ARG A 376 -9.53 25.58 -11.21
C ARG A 376 -9.89 27.06 -11.06
N ALA A 377 -9.57 27.63 -9.90
CA ALA A 377 -9.87 29.05 -9.62
C ALA A 377 -8.79 30.02 -10.14
N GLY A 378 -7.61 29.52 -10.58
CA GLY A 378 -6.47 30.33 -10.97
C GLY A 378 -5.85 31.16 -9.81
N ARG A 379 -6.17 30.80 -8.56
CA ARG A 379 -5.65 31.45 -7.33
C ARG A 379 -5.76 30.51 -6.14
N ASP A 380 -4.96 30.73 -5.10
CA ASP A 380 -5.09 29.98 -3.84
C ASP A 380 -6.47 30.26 -3.19
N VAL A 381 -7.23 29.18 -2.96
CA VAL A 381 -8.55 29.25 -2.33
C VAL A 381 -8.49 29.12 -0.81
N GLY A 382 -7.35 28.71 -0.26
CA GLY A 382 -7.14 28.47 1.16
C GLY A 382 -7.80 27.18 1.68
N ASP A 383 -7.50 26.84 2.95
CA ASP A 383 -7.98 25.61 3.58
C ASP A 383 -9.49 25.60 3.78
N ASP A 384 -10.14 26.73 4.08
CA ASP A 384 -11.55 26.77 4.42
C ASP A 384 -12.45 26.32 3.27
N ALA A 385 -12.09 26.68 2.04
CA ALA A 385 -12.81 26.22 0.84
C ALA A 385 -12.65 24.71 0.65
N ALA A 386 -11.43 24.18 0.84
CA ALA A 386 -11.15 22.76 0.73
C ALA A 386 -11.84 21.94 1.84
N LEU A 387 -11.82 22.43 3.08
CA LEU A 387 -12.52 21.80 4.21
C LEU A 387 -14.04 21.79 3.99
N THR A 388 -14.60 22.84 3.41
CA THR A 388 -16.03 22.90 3.05
C THR A 388 -16.35 21.84 1.99
N ALA A 389 -15.51 21.70 0.97
CA ALA A 389 -15.70 20.69 -0.08
C ALA A 389 -15.61 19.26 0.48
N LEU A 390 -14.64 18.99 1.38
CA LEU A 390 -14.54 17.70 2.06
C LEU A 390 -15.77 17.40 2.94
N ALA A 391 -16.19 18.35 3.78
CA ALA A 391 -17.34 18.18 4.67
C ALA A 391 -18.64 17.96 3.91
N SER A 392 -18.84 18.64 2.77
CA SER A 392 -20.02 18.50 1.91
C SER A 392 -19.94 17.37 0.90
N ARG A 393 -18.81 16.63 0.87
CA ARG A 393 -18.54 15.57 -0.12
C ARG A 393 -18.66 16.06 -1.56
N THR A 394 -18.16 17.26 -1.82
CA THR A 394 -18.10 17.89 -3.16
C THR A 394 -16.66 18.08 -3.61
N ALA A 395 -15.75 17.21 -3.14
CA ALA A 395 -14.38 17.17 -3.61
C ALA A 395 -14.35 16.95 -5.13
N PRO A 396 -13.30 17.43 -5.83
CA PRO A 396 -13.18 17.17 -7.25
C PRO A 396 -13.18 15.67 -7.55
N ALA A 397 -13.97 15.23 -8.55
CA ALA A 397 -14.16 13.81 -8.88
C ALA A 397 -12.87 13.07 -9.24
N ASP A 398 -11.83 13.80 -9.61
CA ASP A 398 -10.50 13.30 -9.92
C ASP A 398 -9.56 13.26 -8.71
N SER A 399 -9.99 13.71 -7.53
CA SER A 399 -9.20 13.66 -6.30
C SER A 399 -9.14 12.24 -5.72
N ALA A 400 -8.06 11.94 -5.00
CA ALA A 400 -7.99 10.74 -4.16
C ALA A 400 -8.95 10.82 -2.96
N ALA A 401 -9.34 12.04 -2.56
CA ALA A 401 -10.32 12.28 -1.50
C ALA A 401 -11.71 11.69 -1.83
N GLU A 402 -12.09 11.55 -3.11
CA GLU A 402 -13.30 10.82 -3.52
C GLU A 402 -13.29 9.36 -3.03
N MET A 403 -12.12 8.74 -2.90
CA MET A 403 -12.00 7.39 -2.36
C MET A 403 -12.31 7.29 -0.86
N ALA A 404 -12.35 8.41 -0.12
CA ALA A 404 -12.76 8.44 1.30
C ALA A 404 -14.23 7.95 1.50
N VAL A 405 -15.07 8.03 0.48
CA VAL A 405 -16.44 7.49 0.52
C VAL A 405 -16.45 5.98 0.77
N VAL A 406 -15.34 5.28 0.43
CA VAL A 406 -15.19 3.85 0.65
C VAL A 406 -14.83 3.52 2.10
N GLU A 407 -14.29 4.49 2.85
CA GLU A 407 -13.81 4.33 4.23
C GLU A 407 -14.92 4.38 5.29
N ALA A 408 -16.20 4.38 4.90
CA ALA A 408 -17.28 4.30 5.89
C ALA A 408 -17.08 3.09 6.84
N PRO A 409 -17.34 3.25 8.15
CA PRO A 409 -16.97 2.30 9.18
C PRO A 409 -17.39 0.86 8.84
N THR A 410 -16.53 -0.07 9.16
CA THR A 410 -16.63 -1.51 8.93
C THR A 410 -17.84 -2.19 9.63
N GLY A 411 -18.83 -1.44 10.10
CA GLY A 411 -19.92 -1.93 10.92
C GLY A 411 -21.31 -2.06 10.29
N THR A 412 -21.53 -1.64 9.04
CA THR A 412 -22.89 -1.59 8.48
C THR A 412 -22.95 -1.97 7.01
N PHE A 413 -22.60 -3.21 6.66
CA PHE A 413 -22.83 -3.71 5.30
C PHE A 413 -23.83 -4.86 5.30
N PRO A 414 -24.85 -4.84 4.42
CA PRO A 414 -25.60 -6.04 4.14
C PRO A 414 -24.65 -7.07 3.54
N PRO A 415 -24.78 -8.35 3.92
CA PRO A 415 -24.00 -9.43 3.34
C PRO A 415 -24.16 -9.41 1.81
N LEU A 416 -23.07 -9.65 1.09
CA LEU A 416 -23.12 -9.95 -0.33
C LEU A 416 -24.13 -11.10 -0.50
N ARG A 417 -25.19 -10.88 -1.27
CA ARG A 417 -26.08 -11.98 -1.63
C ARG A 417 -25.22 -12.99 -2.37
N GLU A 418 -25.11 -14.18 -1.78
CA GLU A 418 -24.60 -15.34 -2.48
C GLU A 418 -25.42 -15.51 -3.77
N ILE A 419 -24.71 -15.51 -4.90
CA ILE A 419 -25.26 -15.88 -6.20
C ILE A 419 -24.83 -17.32 -6.45
#